data_4e15f270cc2a1b89fee1fa41ebb76a85
#
_entry.id   4e15f270cc2a1b89fee1fa41ebb76a85
#
_cell.length_a   1.000
_cell.length_b   1.000
_cell.length_c   1.000
_cell.angle_alpha   90.00
_cell.angle_beta   90.00
_cell.angle_gamma   90.00
#
_symmetry.space_group_name_H-M   'P 1'
#
loop_
_entity.id
_entity.type
_entity.pdbx_description
1 polymer ?
#
loop_
_entity_poly.entity_id
_entity_poly.type
_entity_poly.pdbx_seq_one_letter_code
_entity_poly.pdbx_strand_id
1 'polypeptide(L)'
;MCIRDSADIVKMNIKGVFQIWTHDGNFHEVPLKEAHAFTREGCTRCPDFAAEHADISTGGIGAFGDWTLVIVRTDQGRALLSAMKDRGLVETRPGDDDPGAIALLHKLATVSRKRWPEDAAPGPRRIPLTSN
;
A
#
# COMPACT_ATOMS: atom_id res chain seq x y z
N MET A 1 24.33 4.91 -6.35
CA MET A 1 24.50 5.32 -4.94
C MET A 1 24.04 4.15 -4.07
N CYS A 2 24.96 3.49 -3.37
CA CYS A 2 24.57 2.43 -2.44
C CYS A 2 24.37 3.07 -1.07
N ILE A 3 23.15 3.17 -0.61
CA ILE A 3 22.85 3.42 0.80
C ILE A 3 23.21 2.11 1.50
N ARG A 4 24.40 2.06 2.09
CA ARG A 4 24.95 0.83 2.67
C ARG A 4 24.31 0.45 3.99
N ASP A 5 23.66 1.40 4.66
CA ASP A 5 23.09 1.15 5.97
C ASP A 5 21.69 1.78 6.06
N SER A 6 20.68 0.94 6.26
CA SER A 6 19.30 1.41 6.46
C SER A 6 19.14 2.15 7.79
N ALA A 7 20.09 2.03 8.72
CA ALA A 7 20.09 2.77 9.97
C ALA A 7 20.29 4.27 9.79
N ASP A 8 20.88 4.69 8.67
CA ASP A 8 21.07 6.11 8.36
C ASP A 8 19.82 6.80 7.81
N ILE A 9 18.79 6.03 7.42
CA ILE A 9 17.57 6.57 6.84
C ILE A 9 16.57 6.93 7.94
N VAL A 10 16.17 8.20 7.99
CA VAL A 10 15.15 8.70 8.93
C VAL A 10 13.76 8.66 8.33
N LYS A 11 13.65 8.96 7.03
CA LYS A 11 12.36 9.08 6.34
C LYS A 11 12.50 8.76 4.85
N MET A 12 11.49 8.11 4.32
CA MET A 12 11.32 7.89 2.88
C MET A 12 9.93 8.33 2.43
N ASN A 13 9.83 8.82 1.19
CA ASN A 13 8.56 9.20 0.59
C ASN A 13 8.61 8.98 -0.94
N ILE A 14 7.44 8.80 -1.55
CA ILE A 14 7.30 8.71 -3.01
C ILE A 14 6.28 9.75 -3.47
N LYS A 15 6.79 10.80 -4.13
CA LYS A 15 5.99 11.88 -4.71
C LYS A 15 6.46 12.17 -6.13
N GLY A 16 6.24 11.24 -7.06
CA GLY A 16 6.79 11.35 -8.42
C GLY A 16 8.29 11.06 -8.52
N VAL A 17 9.02 11.19 -7.42
CA VAL A 17 10.41 10.77 -7.20
C VAL A 17 10.49 10.01 -5.89
N PHE A 18 11.52 9.20 -5.71
CA PHE A 18 11.80 8.54 -4.44
C PHE A 18 12.69 9.45 -3.60
N GLN A 19 12.17 9.91 -2.47
CA GLN A 19 12.78 10.86 -1.57
C GLN A 19 13.29 10.17 -0.31
N ILE A 20 14.51 10.46 0.09
CA ILE A 20 15.19 9.84 1.22
C ILE A 20 15.83 10.94 2.07
N TRP A 21 15.57 10.93 3.37
CA TRP A 21 16.22 11.78 4.36
C TRP A 21 17.07 10.92 5.27
N THR A 22 18.27 11.38 5.59
CA THR A 22 19.22 10.66 6.44
C THR A 22 19.51 11.41 7.75
N HIS A 23 20.04 10.71 8.74
CA HIS A 23 20.31 11.26 10.07
C HIS A 23 21.32 12.43 10.07
N ASP A 24 22.22 12.45 9.12
CA ASP A 24 23.20 13.54 8.93
C ASP A 24 22.58 14.81 8.30
N GLY A 25 21.26 14.81 8.09
CA GLY A 25 20.51 15.93 7.51
C GLY A 25 20.54 15.99 6.00
N ASN A 26 21.15 15.02 5.32
CA ASN A 26 21.15 14.99 3.87
C ASN A 26 19.77 14.56 3.30
N PHE A 27 19.49 15.11 2.13
CA PHE A 27 18.29 14.80 1.35
C PHE A 27 18.69 14.29 -0.04
N HIS A 28 18.11 13.18 -0.45
CA HIS A 28 18.37 12.55 -1.73
C HIS A 28 17.07 12.34 -2.49
N GLU A 29 17.10 12.62 -3.80
CA GLU A 29 16.02 12.28 -4.71
C GLU A 29 16.54 11.29 -5.76
N VAL A 30 15.79 10.20 -5.94
CA VAL A 30 16.06 9.20 -6.98
C VAL A 30 14.87 9.18 -7.94
N PRO A 31 15.08 9.39 -9.24
CA PRO A 31 14.02 9.25 -10.22
C PRO A 31 13.37 7.88 -10.14
N LEU A 32 12.02 7.80 -10.18
CA LEU A 32 11.32 6.51 -10.09
C LEU A 32 11.77 5.51 -11.17
N LYS A 33 12.16 6.01 -12.35
CA LYS A 33 12.68 5.16 -13.42
C LYS A 33 13.97 4.42 -13.00
N GLU A 34 14.84 5.09 -12.25
CA GLU A 34 16.04 4.46 -11.69
C GLU A 34 15.70 3.52 -10.55
N ALA A 35 14.79 3.93 -9.65
CA ALA A 35 14.32 3.08 -8.56
C ALA A 35 13.65 1.79 -9.09
N HIS A 36 12.93 1.87 -10.19
CA HIS A 36 12.32 0.70 -10.84
C HIS A 36 13.33 -0.33 -11.35
N ALA A 37 14.57 0.07 -11.66
CA ALA A 37 15.61 -0.89 -12.05
C ALA A 37 15.95 -1.89 -10.93
N PHE A 38 15.65 -1.56 -9.67
CA PHE A 38 15.83 -2.41 -8.50
C PHE A 38 14.57 -3.22 -8.14
N THR A 39 13.50 -3.08 -8.91
CA THR A 39 12.27 -3.83 -8.68
C THR A 39 12.49 -5.31 -8.96
N ARG A 40 12.13 -6.17 -8.01
CA ARG A 40 12.22 -7.62 -8.20
C ARG A 40 11.29 -8.08 -9.32
N GLU A 41 11.71 -9.08 -10.09
CA GLU A 41 10.94 -9.60 -11.23
C GLU A 41 9.50 -9.99 -10.82
N GLY A 42 9.33 -10.67 -9.67
CA GLY A 42 8.00 -11.01 -9.17
C GLY A 42 7.10 -9.79 -8.94
N CYS A 43 7.65 -8.64 -8.52
CA CYS A 43 6.88 -7.41 -8.32
C CYS A 43 6.43 -6.77 -9.64
N THR A 44 7.20 -6.95 -10.73
CA THR A 44 6.83 -6.40 -12.03
C THR A 44 5.62 -7.11 -12.64
N ARG A 45 5.41 -8.37 -12.28
CA ARG A 45 4.29 -9.22 -12.74
C ARG A 45 3.18 -9.36 -11.71
N CYS A 46 3.34 -8.82 -10.51
CA CYS A 46 2.35 -8.96 -9.45
C CYS A 46 1.07 -8.18 -9.75
N PRO A 47 -0.09 -8.85 -9.87
CA PRO A 47 -1.36 -8.19 -10.13
C PRO A 47 -2.00 -7.61 -8.88
N ASP A 48 -1.48 -7.98 -7.71
CA ASP A 48 -2.06 -7.65 -6.41
C ASP A 48 -1.50 -6.33 -5.89
N PHE A 49 -2.30 -5.27 -5.97
CA PHE A 49 -1.97 -3.96 -5.42
C PHE A 49 -2.35 -3.83 -3.95
N ALA A 50 -3.43 -4.50 -3.55
CA ALA A 50 -4.10 -4.23 -2.29
C ALA A 50 -3.92 -5.37 -1.26
N ALA A 51 -3.00 -6.31 -1.47
CA ALA A 51 -2.82 -7.50 -0.64
C ALA A 51 -4.13 -8.27 -0.44
N GLU A 52 -4.76 -8.69 -1.55
CA GLU A 52 -6.13 -9.22 -1.58
C GLU A 52 -6.32 -10.51 -0.78
N HIS A 53 -5.23 -11.21 -0.46
CA HIS A 53 -5.26 -12.43 0.36
C HIS A 53 -4.98 -12.19 1.85
N ALA A 54 -4.72 -10.95 2.25
CA ALA A 54 -4.51 -10.61 3.66
C ALA A 54 -5.84 -10.38 4.39
N ASP A 55 -5.90 -10.72 5.66
CA ASP A 55 -7.05 -10.43 6.53
C ASP A 55 -7.28 -8.92 6.66
N ILE A 56 -6.20 -8.17 6.78
CA ILE A 56 -6.17 -6.71 6.81
C ILE A 56 -5.05 -6.23 5.89
N SER A 57 -5.32 -5.22 5.09
CA SER A 57 -4.28 -4.47 4.41
C SER A 57 -4.39 -2.99 4.70
N THR A 58 -3.23 -2.33 4.75
CA THR A 58 -3.11 -0.91 5.07
C THR A 58 -2.33 -0.19 3.98
N GLY A 59 -2.67 1.07 3.73
CA GLY A 59 -1.98 1.85 2.71
C GLY A 59 -2.17 3.35 2.89
N GLY A 60 -1.11 4.11 2.62
CA GLY A 60 -1.13 5.58 2.66
C GLY A 60 -1.81 6.18 1.44
N ILE A 61 -3.08 5.84 1.20
CA ILE A 61 -3.89 6.38 0.10
C ILE A 61 -4.96 7.28 0.71
N GLY A 62 -5.21 8.43 0.09
CA GLY A 62 -6.27 9.35 0.47
C GLY A 62 -5.79 10.54 1.28
N ALA A 63 -6.57 10.93 2.29
CA ALA A 63 -6.26 12.09 3.12
C ALA A 63 -4.88 11.96 3.75
N PHE A 64 -3.96 12.78 3.28
CA PHE A 64 -2.60 12.84 3.78
C PHE A 64 -2.60 13.48 5.17
N GLY A 65 -1.87 12.89 6.08
CA GLY A 65 -1.79 13.28 7.48
C GLY A 65 -1.65 12.05 8.35
N ASP A 66 -2.43 11.99 9.41
CA ASP A 66 -2.34 10.93 10.41
C ASP A 66 -3.23 9.70 10.10
N TRP A 67 -3.86 9.67 8.93
CA TRP A 67 -4.77 8.61 8.54
C TRP A 67 -4.16 7.63 7.54
N THR A 68 -4.51 6.36 7.70
CA THR A 68 -4.13 5.27 6.82
C THR A 68 -5.39 4.54 6.37
N LEU A 69 -5.53 4.31 5.06
CA LEU A 69 -6.62 3.49 4.55
C LEU A 69 -6.43 2.04 5.02
N VAL A 70 -7.49 1.47 5.58
CA VAL A 70 -7.51 0.08 6.07
C VAL A 70 -8.60 -0.68 5.34
N ILE A 71 -8.25 -1.85 4.80
CA ILE A 71 -9.20 -2.77 4.17
C ILE A 71 -9.23 -4.04 5.02
N VAL A 72 -10.39 -4.37 5.55
CA VAL A 72 -10.63 -5.58 6.34
C VAL A 72 -11.42 -6.57 5.51
N ARG A 73 -10.92 -7.80 5.34
CA ARG A 73 -11.52 -8.78 4.44
C ARG A 73 -12.12 -9.99 5.13
N THR A 74 -11.58 -10.38 6.26
CA THR A 74 -11.99 -11.62 6.95
C THR A 74 -12.56 -11.34 8.33
N ASP A 75 -13.23 -12.33 8.91
CA ASP A 75 -13.71 -12.25 10.30
C ASP A 75 -12.56 -12.13 11.29
N GLN A 76 -11.43 -12.77 11.01
CA GLN A 76 -10.22 -12.60 11.81
C GLN A 76 -9.72 -11.16 11.80
N GLY A 77 -9.68 -10.54 10.61
CA GLY A 77 -9.32 -9.13 10.46
C GLY A 77 -10.28 -8.22 11.22
N ARG A 78 -11.60 -8.49 11.13
CA ARG A 78 -12.61 -7.74 11.88
C ARG A 78 -12.43 -7.86 13.40
N ALA A 79 -12.22 -9.07 13.88
CA ALA A 79 -11.99 -9.31 15.30
C ALA A 79 -10.74 -8.60 15.82
N LEU A 80 -9.64 -8.63 15.04
CA LEU A 80 -8.41 -7.93 15.40
C LEU A 80 -8.63 -6.42 15.46
N LEU A 81 -9.24 -5.82 14.44
CA LEU A 81 -9.50 -4.38 14.42
C LEU A 81 -10.43 -3.95 15.54
N SER A 82 -11.48 -4.73 15.84
CA SER A 82 -12.37 -4.48 16.99
C SER A 82 -11.59 -4.49 18.30
N ALA A 83 -10.78 -5.51 18.53
CA ALA A 83 -9.99 -5.61 19.76
C ALA A 83 -9.00 -4.44 19.91
N MET A 84 -8.45 -3.92 18.82
CA MET A 84 -7.58 -2.73 18.84
C MET A 84 -8.37 -1.46 19.20
N LYS A 85 -9.58 -1.31 18.66
CA LYS A 85 -10.48 -0.18 18.99
C LYS A 85 -10.90 -0.22 20.46
N ASP A 86 -11.32 -1.38 20.96
CA ASP A 86 -11.77 -1.57 22.35
C ASP A 86 -10.67 -1.24 23.35
N ARG A 87 -9.40 -1.43 22.95
CA ARG A 87 -8.21 -1.08 23.73
C ARG A 87 -7.74 0.38 23.54
N GLY A 88 -8.41 1.16 22.69
CA GLY A 88 -8.00 2.53 22.39
C GLY A 88 -6.67 2.66 21.64
N LEU A 89 -6.22 1.60 20.96
CA LEU A 89 -4.94 1.58 20.22
C LEU A 89 -5.04 2.22 18.85
N VAL A 90 -6.26 2.31 18.29
CA VAL A 90 -6.54 2.91 17.00
C VAL A 90 -7.85 3.69 17.05
N GLU A 91 -7.89 4.79 16.32
CA GLU A 91 -9.11 5.49 15.96
C GLU A 91 -9.51 5.12 14.53
N THR A 92 -10.79 4.97 14.25
CA THR A 92 -11.28 4.64 12.91
C THR A 92 -12.42 5.56 12.50
N ARG A 93 -12.48 5.88 11.22
CA ARG A 93 -13.60 6.56 10.57
C ARG A 93 -14.06 5.74 9.36
N PRO A 94 -15.30 5.93 8.88
CA PRO A 94 -15.77 5.27 7.67
C PRO A 94 -14.87 5.61 6.47
N GLY A 95 -14.62 4.61 5.61
CA GLY A 95 -13.86 4.82 4.38
C GLY A 95 -14.57 5.75 3.39
N ASP A 96 -15.89 5.78 3.43
CA ASP A 96 -16.74 6.61 2.57
C ASP A 96 -16.58 8.12 2.85
N ASP A 97 -15.98 8.50 3.96
CA ASP A 97 -15.63 9.89 4.27
C ASP A 97 -14.53 10.41 3.33
N ASP A 98 -13.79 9.52 2.64
CA ASP A 98 -12.78 9.87 1.63
C ASP A 98 -13.03 9.11 0.32
N PRO A 99 -14.03 9.51 -0.47
CA PRO A 99 -14.33 8.86 -1.75
C PRO A 99 -13.18 8.97 -2.76
N GLY A 100 -12.31 9.98 -2.61
CA GLY A 100 -11.11 10.12 -3.43
C GLY A 100 -10.09 9.01 -3.18
N ALA A 101 -9.91 8.60 -1.93
CA ALA A 101 -9.06 7.48 -1.56
C ALA A 101 -9.55 6.17 -2.16
N ILE A 102 -10.85 5.92 -2.06
CA ILE A 102 -11.49 4.73 -2.62
C ILE A 102 -11.35 4.68 -4.14
N ALA A 103 -11.63 5.79 -4.83
CA ALA A 103 -11.47 5.88 -6.29
C ALA A 103 -10.02 5.64 -6.72
N LEU A 104 -9.05 6.20 -6.00
CA LEU A 104 -7.62 5.99 -6.27
C LEU A 104 -7.21 4.54 -6.04
N LEU A 105 -7.67 3.91 -4.96
CA LEU A 105 -7.44 2.49 -4.68
C LEU A 105 -7.94 1.62 -5.85
N HIS A 106 -9.18 1.81 -6.30
CA HIS A 106 -9.76 1.08 -7.43
C HIS A 106 -8.96 1.28 -8.71
N LYS A 107 -8.57 2.52 -9.01
CA LYS A 107 -7.73 2.84 -10.18
C LYS A 107 -6.40 2.08 -10.14
N LEU A 108 -5.68 2.14 -9.04
CA LEU A 108 -4.37 1.50 -8.90
C LEU A 108 -4.46 -0.02 -8.92
N ALA A 109 -5.45 -0.60 -8.25
CA ALA A 109 -5.72 -2.04 -8.29
C ALA A 109 -6.04 -2.52 -9.72
N THR A 110 -6.86 -1.77 -10.46
CA THR A 110 -7.18 -2.07 -11.86
C THR A 110 -5.95 -2.01 -12.77
N VAL A 111 -5.07 -1.03 -12.56
CA VAL A 111 -3.81 -0.94 -13.32
C VAL A 111 -2.89 -2.11 -12.99
N SER A 112 -2.79 -2.50 -11.73
CA SER A 112 -1.95 -3.63 -11.32
C SER A 112 -2.45 -4.97 -11.89
N ARG A 113 -3.76 -5.15 -12.01
CA ARG A 113 -4.35 -6.35 -12.64
C ARG A 113 -3.89 -6.59 -14.07
N LYS A 114 -3.59 -5.53 -14.82
CA LYS A 114 -3.07 -5.63 -16.19
C LYS A 114 -1.65 -6.22 -16.27
N ARG A 115 -0.96 -6.37 -15.14
CA ARG A 115 0.36 -7.03 -15.07
C ARG A 115 0.26 -8.55 -15.13
N TRP A 116 -0.95 -9.11 -14.96
CA TRP A 116 -1.15 -10.55 -15.05
C TRP A 116 -0.96 -11.00 -16.51
N PRO A 117 -0.03 -11.92 -16.79
CA PRO A 117 0.20 -12.41 -18.14
C PRO A 117 -1.05 -13.10 -18.69
N GLU A 118 -1.36 -12.89 -19.97
CA GLU A 118 -2.54 -13.48 -20.64
C GLU A 118 -2.47 -15.02 -20.68
N ASP A 119 -1.26 -15.58 -20.74
CA ASP A 119 -0.98 -17.02 -20.75
C ASP A 119 -0.89 -17.65 -19.34
N ALA A 120 -0.98 -16.84 -18.31
CA ALA A 120 -0.98 -17.36 -16.94
C ALA A 120 -2.31 -18.04 -16.62
N ALA A 121 -2.24 -19.04 -15.70
CA ALA A 121 -3.44 -19.62 -15.12
C ALA A 121 -4.39 -18.53 -14.60
N PRO A 122 -5.73 -18.75 -14.59
CA PRO A 122 -6.68 -17.77 -14.10
C PRO A 122 -6.23 -17.25 -12.74
N GLY A 123 -6.10 -15.92 -12.63
CA GLY A 123 -5.71 -15.29 -11.38
C GLY A 123 -6.67 -15.66 -10.23
N PRO A 124 -6.25 -15.43 -8.99
CA PRO A 124 -7.08 -15.73 -7.83
C PRO A 124 -8.46 -15.10 -7.97
N ARG A 125 -9.49 -15.83 -7.56
CA ARG A 125 -10.87 -15.34 -7.60
C ARG A 125 -10.97 -14.03 -6.82
N ARG A 126 -11.61 -13.03 -7.42
CA ARG A 126 -11.89 -11.77 -6.73
C ARG A 126 -12.73 -12.07 -5.49
N ILE A 127 -12.26 -11.69 -4.34
CA ILE A 127 -13.11 -11.57 -3.15
C ILE A 127 -13.86 -10.25 -3.32
N PRO A 128 -15.19 -10.26 -3.41
CA PRO A 128 -15.95 -9.02 -3.51
C PRO A 128 -15.65 -8.14 -2.29
N LEU A 129 -15.36 -6.88 -2.53
CA LEU A 129 -15.37 -5.88 -1.47
C LEU A 129 -16.84 -5.67 -1.10
N THR A 130 -17.33 -6.37 -0.08
CA THR A 130 -18.67 -6.11 0.46
C THR A 130 -18.55 -4.87 1.33
N SER A 131 -19.15 -3.77 0.87
CA SER A 131 -19.47 -2.63 1.71
C SER A 131 -20.61 -3.04 2.66
N ASN A 132 -20.32 -3.20 3.92
CA ASN A 132 -21.29 -3.21 5.01
C ASN A 132 -21.16 -1.92 5.79
#